data_021ed8666e193995a57c97630a184c42
#
_entry.id   021ed8666e193995a57c97630a184c42
#
_cell.length_a   1.000
_cell.length_b   1.000
_cell.length_c   1.000
_cell.angle_alpha   90.00
_cell.angle_beta   90.00
_cell.angle_gamma   90.00
#
_symmetry.space_group_name_H-M   'P 1'
#
loop_
_entity.id
_entity.type
_entity.pdbx_description
1 polymer ?
#
loop_
_entity_poly.entity_id
_entity_poly.type
_entity_poly.pdbx_seq_one_letter_code
_entity_poly.pdbx_strand_id
1 'polypeptide(L)'
;MPIDPLDVAILNALQVDGRASLRRVARTVGASVTTVSTRVRGLERLGVLQGFVPLLSVQRLAAMGRSPHCVALFVRPSSSAREGIERAARAVAREPAVCYLFQLAGTSELLALASTRSERETAALVRSLQDLTPVARVRTIPIHRVHKERPNHPVGPALAAVPELGA
;
A
#
# COMPACT_ATOMS: atom_id res chain seq x y z
N MET A 1 10.44 -5.33 20.09
CA MET A 1 10.26 -6.80 20.25
C MET A 1 10.38 -7.39 18.86
N PRO A 2 11.26 -8.34 18.60
CA PRO A 2 11.32 -8.97 17.28
C PRO A 2 10.02 -9.75 17.01
N ILE A 3 9.59 -9.76 15.75
CA ILE A 3 8.43 -10.55 15.29
C ILE A 3 8.82 -12.02 15.38
N ASP A 4 8.02 -12.83 16.08
CA ASP A 4 8.27 -14.26 16.25
C ASP A 4 7.44 -15.11 15.24
N PRO A 5 7.67 -16.44 15.13
CA PRO A 5 6.93 -17.30 14.21
C PRO A 5 5.41 -17.29 14.41
N LEU A 6 4.92 -17.09 15.64
CA LEU A 6 3.49 -16.98 15.92
C LEU A 6 2.93 -15.67 15.38
N ASP A 7 3.66 -14.57 15.53
CA ASP A 7 3.27 -13.27 14.94
C ASP A 7 3.16 -13.36 13.42
N VAL A 8 4.14 -14.03 12.77
CA VAL A 8 4.12 -14.29 11.31
C VAL A 8 2.89 -15.11 10.91
N ALA A 9 2.58 -16.19 11.66
CA ALA A 9 1.41 -17.03 11.39
C ALA A 9 0.10 -16.24 11.53
N ILE A 10 -0.01 -15.38 12.55
CA ILE A 10 -1.18 -14.51 12.79
C ILE A 10 -1.32 -13.51 11.62
N LEU A 11 -0.25 -12.83 11.23
CA LEU A 11 -0.27 -11.88 10.10
C LEU A 11 -0.67 -12.56 8.80
N ASN A 12 -0.15 -13.75 8.52
CA ASN A 12 -0.52 -14.53 7.34
C ASN A 12 -2.02 -14.91 7.35
N ALA A 13 -2.54 -15.37 8.49
CA ALA A 13 -3.96 -15.70 8.63
C ALA A 13 -4.86 -14.47 8.38
N LEU A 14 -4.46 -13.29 8.90
CA LEU A 14 -5.18 -12.04 8.71
C LEU A 14 -5.06 -11.49 7.27
N GLN A 15 -3.95 -11.74 6.58
CA GLN A 15 -3.81 -11.38 5.16
C GLN A 15 -4.68 -12.26 4.24
N VAL A 16 -4.96 -13.51 4.66
CA VAL A 16 -5.89 -14.41 3.92
C VAL A 16 -7.34 -13.99 4.15
N ASP A 17 -7.70 -13.68 5.40
CA ASP A 17 -9.05 -13.26 5.76
C ASP A 17 -8.98 -12.18 6.86
N GLY A 18 -8.96 -10.91 6.43
CA GLY A 18 -8.95 -9.76 7.34
C GLY A 18 -10.22 -9.59 8.18
N ARG A 19 -11.29 -10.36 7.88
CA ARG A 19 -12.53 -10.39 8.65
C ARG A 19 -12.63 -11.59 9.60
N ALA A 20 -11.61 -12.46 9.62
CA ALA A 20 -11.58 -13.61 10.51
C ALA A 20 -11.70 -13.16 11.97
N SER A 21 -12.58 -13.83 12.73
CA SER A 21 -12.62 -13.61 14.17
C SER A 21 -11.32 -14.08 14.83
N LEU A 22 -10.92 -13.45 15.94
CA LEU A 22 -9.73 -13.89 16.71
C LEU A 22 -9.79 -15.37 17.10
N ARG A 23 -11.01 -15.91 17.30
CA ARG A 23 -11.22 -17.35 17.56
C ARG A 23 -10.85 -18.21 16.34
N ARG A 24 -11.19 -17.74 15.11
CA ARG A 24 -10.82 -18.43 13.88
C ARG A 24 -9.30 -18.36 13.67
N VAL A 25 -8.70 -17.20 13.84
CA VAL A 25 -7.24 -17.02 13.74
C VAL A 25 -6.54 -17.94 14.76
N ALA A 26 -6.99 -17.97 16.02
CA ALA A 26 -6.43 -18.80 17.07
C ALA A 26 -6.43 -20.29 16.70
N ARG A 27 -7.54 -20.80 16.14
CA ARG A 27 -7.61 -22.18 15.63
C ARG A 27 -6.63 -22.42 14.48
N THR A 28 -6.52 -21.47 13.56
CA THR A 28 -5.62 -21.58 12.39
C THR A 28 -4.15 -21.66 12.80
N VAL A 29 -3.75 -20.88 13.81
CA VAL A 29 -2.34 -20.78 14.25
C VAL A 29 -2.01 -21.70 15.43
N GLY A 30 -2.97 -22.47 15.96
CA GLY A 30 -2.75 -23.40 17.07
C GLY A 30 -2.49 -22.72 18.41
N ALA A 31 -3.08 -21.54 18.65
CA ALA A 31 -2.87 -20.77 19.88
C ALA A 31 -4.18 -20.44 20.61
N SER A 32 -4.10 -19.96 21.87
CA SER A 32 -5.28 -19.49 22.59
C SER A 32 -5.80 -18.17 22.02
N VAL A 33 -7.12 -17.91 22.15
CA VAL A 33 -7.73 -16.65 21.74
C VAL A 33 -7.10 -15.45 22.47
N THR A 34 -6.81 -15.63 23.75
CA THR A 34 -6.17 -14.60 24.59
C THR A 34 -4.76 -14.29 24.09
N THR A 35 -3.98 -15.32 23.74
CA THR A 35 -2.64 -15.15 23.16
C THR A 35 -2.72 -14.37 21.86
N VAL A 36 -3.59 -14.79 20.93
CA VAL A 36 -3.76 -14.11 19.63
C VAL A 36 -4.20 -12.66 19.83
N SER A 37 -5.17 -12.40 20.71
CA SER A 37 -5.63 -11.04 21.01
C SER A 37 -4.48 -10.14 21.51
N THR A 38 -3.65 -10.65 22.41
CA THR A 38 -2.50 -9.92 22.95
C THR A 38 -1.46 -9.63 21.88
N ARG A 39 -1.20 -10.61 20.98
CA ARG A 39 -0.24 -10.46 19.87
C ARG A 39 -0.73 -9.47 18.83
N VAL A 40 -2.00 -9.54 18.41
CA VAL A 40 -2.59 -8.58 17.47
C VAL A 40 -2.47 -7.16 18.00
N ARG A 41 -2.85 -6.89 19.25
CA ARG A 41 -2.68 -5.57 19.88
C ARG A 41 -1.21 -5.14 19.95
N GLY A 42 -0.28 -6.08 20.13
CA GLY A 42 1.15 -5.82 20.09
C GLY A 42 1.60 -5.36 18.70
N LEU A 43 1.17 -6.07 17.67
CA LEU A 43 1.48 -5.74 16.25
C LEU A 43 0.88 -4.39 15.83
N GLU A 44 -0.33 -4.07 16.32
CA GLU A 44 -0.95 -2.75 16.11
C GLU A 44 -0.14 -1.63 16.78
N ARG A 45 0.26 -1.80 18.04
CA ARG A 45 1.09 -0.81 18.76
C ARG A 45 2.46 -0.59 18.12
N LEU A 46 3.03 -1.65 17.52
CA LEU A 46 4.30 -1.56 16.77
C LEU A 46 4.13 -0.94 15.38
N GLY A 47 2.90 -0.67 14.94
CA GLY A 47 2.60 -0.17 13.59
C GLY A 47 2.85 -1.20 12.48
N VAL A 48 3.06 -2.47 12.82
CA VAL A 48 3.19 -3.57 11.85
C VAL A 48 1.83 -3.88 11.23
N LEU A 49 0.80 -3.99 12.05
CA LEU A 49 -0.59 -4.06 11.61
C LEU A 49 -1.22 -2.68 11.71
N GLN A 50 -1.44 -2.04 10.56
CA GLN A 50 -1.92 -0.66 10.50
C GLN A 50 -3.44 -0.55 10.36
N GLY A 51 -4.11 -1.65 10.01
CA GLY A 51 -5.56 -1.68 9.82
C GLY A 51 -6.01 -2.74 8.83
N PHE A 52 -7.30 -2.69 8.50
CA PHE A 52 -7.93 -3.58 7.54
C PHE A 52 -8.66 -2.74 6.50
N VAL A 53 -8.43 -3.02 5.23
CA VAL A 53 -9.08 -2.35 4.11
C VAL A 53 -9.77 -3.37 3.21
N PRO A 54 -10.94 -3.05 2.62
CA PRO A 54 -11.57 -3.90 1.64
C PRO A 54 -10.77 -3.90 0.35
N LEU A 55 -10.57 -5.06 -0.25
CA LEU A 55 -10.05 -5.17 -1.61
C LEU A 55 -11.18 -4.91 -2.60
N LEU A 56 -10.99 -3.95 -3.49
CA LEU A 56 -11.97 -3.57 -4.51
C LEU A 56 -11.45 -4.02 -5.88
N SER A 57 -12.31 -4.61 -6.69
CA SER A 57 -11.96 -4.94 -8.08
C SER A 57 -12.07 -3.68 -8.95
N VAL A 58 -10.93 -3.13 -9.36
CA VAL A 58 -10.87 -1.98 -10.29
C VAL A 58 -11.57 -2.30 -11.60
N GLN A 59 -11.45 -3.53 -12.10
CA GLN A 59 -12.13 -3.95 -13.35
C GLN A 59 -13.65 -3.93 -13.21
N ARG A 60 -14.20 -4.43 -12.10
CA ARG A 60 -15.65 -4.41 -11.85
C ARG A 60 -16.16 -2.99 -11.61
N LEU A 61 -15.40 -2.17 -10.91
CA LEU A 61 -15.73 -0.75 -10.75
C LEU A 61 -15.75 -0.03 -12.10
N ALA A 62 -14.81 -0.33 -12.99
CA ALA A 62 -14.77 0.20 -14.34
C ALA A 62 -16.01 -0.19 -15.15
N ALA A 63 -16.44 -1.46 -15.09
CA ALA A 63 -17.65 -1.93 -15.74
C ALA A 63 -18.92 -1.23 -15.22
N MET A 64 -18.89 -0.72 -13.98
CA MET A 64 -19.97 0.07 -13.37
C MET A 64 -19.83 1.58 -13.61
N GLY A 65 -18.94 2.01 -14.50
CA GLY A 65 -18.68 3.43 -14.77
C GLY A 65 -17.95 4.17 -13.62
N ARG A 66 -17.32 3.44 -12.71
CA ARG A 66 -16.60 3.96 -11.53
C ARG A 66 -15.11 3.68 -11.59
N SER A 67 -14.52 3.68 -12.79
CA SER A 67 -13.09 3.42 -12.95
C SER A 67 -12.26 4.53 -12.31
N PRO A 68 -11.36 4.20 -11.38
CA PRO A 68 -10.35 5.15 -10.94
C PRO A 68 -9.36 5.40 -12.07
N HIS A 69 -8.89 6.63 -12.20
CA HIS A 69 -7.77 6.99 -13.04
C HIS A 69 -6.48 6.69 -12.28
N CYS A 70 -5.86 5.55 -12.60
CA CYS A 70 -4.58 5.17 -12.01
C CYS A 70 -3.43 5.77 -12.81
N VAL A 71 -2.43 6.29 -12.12
CA VAL A 71 -1.28 6.95 -12.75
C VAL A 71 0.00 6.65 -11.97
N ALA A 72 1.08 6.38 -12.72
CA ALA A 72 2.42 6.33 -12.17
C ALA A 72 3.08 7.70 -12.33
N LEU A 73 3.60 8.26 -11.25
CA LEU A 73 4.25 9.55 -11.20
C LEU A 73 5.72 9.34 -10.83
N PHE A 74 6.63 9.74 -11.71
CA PHE A 74 8.04 9.81 -11.41
C PHE A 74 8.36 11.22 -10.93
N VAL A 75 8.67 11.34 -9.67
CA VAL A 75 8.94 12.61 -9.01
C VAL A 75 10.44 12.75 -8.80
N ARG A 76 11.03 13.78 -9.41
CA ARG A 76 12.43 14.14 -9.21
C ARG A 76 12.52 15.18 -8.11
N PRO A 77 13.21 14.88 -6.98
CA PRO A 77 13.50 15.87 -5.96
C PRO A 77 14.39 17.00 -6.48
N SER A 78 14.29 18.18 -5.88
CA SER A 78 15.14 19.34 -6.20
C SER A 78 16.60 19.14 -5.76
N SER A 79 16.87 18.15 -4.88
CA SER A 79 18.20 17.78 -4.43
C SER A 79 18.34 16.27 -4.43
N SER A 80 19.48 15.76 -4.94
CA SER A 80 19.84 14.34 -4.90
C SER A 80 20.46 13.90 -3.55
N ALA A 81 20.73 14.84 -2.64
CA ALA A 81 21.17 14.51 -1.29
C ALA A 81 20.06 13.77 -0.53
N ARG A 82 20.43 12.82 0.31
CA ARG A 82 19.50 11.97 1.08
C ARG A 82 18.42 12.81 1.77
N GLU A 83 18.80 13.86 2.45
CA GLU A 83 17.87 14.72 3.16
C GLU A 83 16.87 15.44 2.22
N GLY A 84 17.32 15.84 1.02
CA GLY A 84 16.48 16.42 -0.01
C GLY A 84 15.43 15.42 -0.54
N ILE A 85 15.85 14.18 -0.80
CA ILE A 85 14.96 13.09 -1.22
C ILE A 85 13.93 12.80 -0.13
N GLU A 86 14.34 12.71 1.14
CA GLU A 86 13.43 12.46 2.26
C GLU A 86 12.42 13.61 2.47
N ARG A 87 12.82 14.88 2.25
CA ARG A 87 11.89 16.02 2.26
C ARG A 87 10.86 15.93 1.15
N ALA A 88 11.30 15.62 -0.06
CA ALA A 88 10.39 15.43 -1.19
C ALA A 88 9.42 14.26 -0.93
N ALA A 89 9.92 13.13 -0.44
CA ALA A 89 9.10 11.97 -0.11
C ALA A 89 8.03 12.31 0.95
N ARG A 90 8.41 13.00 2.02
CA ARG A 90 7.43 13.44 3.04
C ARG A 90 6.38 14.40 2.49
N ALA A 91 6.76 15.28 1.56
CA ALA A 91 5.82 16.21 0.96
C ALA A 91 4.84 15.48 0.02
N VAL A 92 5.33 14.62 -0.85
CA VAL A 92 4.51 13.82 -1.77
C VAL A 92 3.60 12.85 -1.04
N ALA A 93 4.06 12.23 0.06
CA ALA A 93 3.28 11.28 0.86
C ALA A 93 2.06 11.91 1.56
N ARG A 94 1.98 13.25 1.65
CA ARG A 94 0.82 13.96 2.21
C ARG A 94 -0.33 14.12 1.22
N GLU A 95 -0.09 13.86 -0.06
CA GLU A 95 -1.14 13.96 -1.09
C GLU A 95 -2.11 12.77 -0.99
N PRO A 96 -3.39 13.00 -0.69
CA PRO A 96 -4.34 11.90 -0.43
C PRO A 96 -4.55 10.98 -1.62
N ALA A 97 -4.33 11.46 -2.84
CA ALA A 97 -4.46 10.66 -4.06
C ALA A 97 -3.28 9.70 -4.26
N VAL A 98 -2.16 9.86 -3.55
CA VAL A 98 -1.00 8.98 -3.61
C VAL A 98 -1.25 7.75 -2.75
N CYS A 99 -1.37 6.59 -3.39
CA CYS A 99 -1.62 5.31 -2.71
C CYS A 99 -0.32 4.63 -2.28
N TYR A 100 0.73 4.75 -3.10
CA TYR A 100 2.05 4.17 -2.82
C TYR A 100 3.13 5.16 -3.22
N LEU A 101 4.21 5.18 -2.44
CA LEU A 101 5.38 6.00 -2.72
C LEU A 101 6.64 5.18 -2.46
N PHE A 102 7.51 5.07 -3.46
CA PHE A 102 8.74 4.29 -3.42
C PHE A 102 9.93 5.19 -3.75
N GLN A 103 11.04 5.00 -3.07
CA GLN A 103 12.34 5.49 -3.50
C GLN A 103 12.99 4.42 -4.36
N LEU A 104 13.40 4.77 -5.58
CA LEU A 104 14.02 3.83 -6.50
C LEU A 104 15.53 3.70 -6.21
N ALA A 105 16.02 2.46 -6.17
CA ALA A 105 17.45 2.21 -6.02
C ALA A 105 18.23 2.67 -7.27
N GLY A 106 19.43 3.19 -7.09
CA GLY A 106 20.30 3.64 -8.18
C GLY A 106 19.91 4.98 -8.82
N THR A 107 18.89 5.65 -8.29
CA THR A 107 18.44 6.97 -8.75
C THR A 107 17.94 7.82 -7.58
N SER A 108 17.85 9.12 -7.76
CA SER A 108 17.21 10.02 -6.79
C SER A 108 15.69 10.14 -7.00
N GLU A 109 15.11 9.49 -8.02
CA GLU A 109 13.68 9.62 -8.31
C GLU A 109 12.83 8.82 -7.34
N LEU A 110 11.64 9.35 -7.06
CA LEU A 110 10.57 8.67 -6.35
C LEU A 110 9.53 8.19 -7.38
N LEU A 111 8.99 7.00 -7.18
CA LEU A 111 7.84 6.48 -7.91
C LEU A 111 6.61 6.55 -7.00
N ALA A 112 5.61 7.34 -7.38
CA ALA A 112 4.32 7.34 -6.75
C ALA A 112 3.28 6.64 -7.63
N LEU A 113 2.45 5.80 -7.05
CA LEU A 113 1.22 5.31 -7.67
C LEU A 113 0.07 6.10 -7.08
N ALA A 114 -0.68 6.79 -7.93
CA ALA A 114 -1.80 7.61 -7.50
C ALA A 114 -3.10 7.16 -8.17
N SER A 115 -4.21 7.42 -7.49
CA SER A 115 -5.56 7.12 -7.97
C SER A 115 -6.43 8.37 -7.83
N THR A 116 -7.05 8.78 -8.94
CA THR A 116 -7.93 9.96 -9.02
C THR A 116 -9.26 9.56 -9.67
N ARG A 117 -10.24 10.43 -9.65
CA ARG A 117 -11.58 10.17 -10.23
C ARG A 117 -11.69 10.61 -11.70
N SER A 118 -10.72 11.40 -12.19
CA SER A 118 -10.76 11.96 -13.55
C SER A 118 -9.38 12.46 -13.97
N GLU A 119 -9.18 12.63 -15.28
CA GLU A 119 -7.98 13.27 -15.82
C GLU A 119 -7.77 14.70 -15.29
N ARG A 120 -8.85 15.43 -15.05
CA ARG A 120 -8.79 16.79 -14.47
C ARG A 120 -8.19 16.74 -13.05
N GLU A 121 -8.58 15.78 -12.23
CA GLU A 121 -7.99 15.59 -10.90
C GLU A 121 -6.53 15.13 -10.99
N THR A 122 -6.20 14.26 -11.94
CA THR A 122 -4.81 13.88 -12.19
C THR A 122 -3.97 15.10 -12.56
N ALA A 123 -4.46 15.95 -13.44
CA ALA A 123 -3.77 17.20 -13.82
C ALA A 123 -3.64 18.17 -12.63
N ALA A 124 -4.64 18.24 -11.75
CA ALA A 124 -4.57 19.05 -10.54
C ALA A 124 -3.52 18.50 -9.56
N LEU A 125 -3.49 17.18 -9.35
CA LEU A 125 -2.48 16.51 -8.53
C LEU A 125 -1.06 16.77 -9.05
N VAL A 126 -0.86 16.65 -10.36
CA VAL A 126 0.47 16.88 -10.97
C VAL A 126 0.92 18.32 -10.73
N ARG A 127 0.03 19.30 -10.89
CA ARG A 127 0.34 20.71 -10.59
C ARG A 127 0.67 20.91 -9.11
N SER A 128 -0.17 20.39 -8.21
CA SER A 128 0.08 20.46 -6.76
C SER A 128 1.46 19.91 -6.40
N LEU A 129 1.84 18.75 -6.97
CA LEU A 129 3.15 18.15 -6.74
C LEU A 129 4.31 18.98 -7.34
N GLN A 130 4.11 19.60 -8.50
CA GLN A 130 5.13 20.46 -9.13
C GLN A 130 5.35 21.76 -8.36
N ASP A 131 4.32 22.26 -7.68
CA ASP A 131 4.40 23.49 -6.85
C ASP A 131 5.11 23.26 -5.51
N LEU A 132 5.37 21.99 -5.14
CA LEU A 132 6.11 21.67 -3.93
C LEU A 132 7.59 22.07 -4.06
N THR A 133 8.09 22.90 -3.18
CA THR A 133 9.50 23.37 -3.16
C THR A 133 10.54 22.26 -3.28
N PRO A 134 10.39 21.08 -2.60
CA PRO A 134 11.38 20.00 -2.71
C PRO A 134 11.25 19.15 -3.98
N VAL A 135 10.34 19.50 -4.92
CA VAL A 135 10.12 18.77 -6.19
C VAL A 135 10.62 19.62 -7.36
N ALA A 136 11.53 19.05 -8.15
CA ALA A 136 12.04 19.70 -9.36
C ALA A 136 11.21 19.39 -10.61
N ARG A 137 10.67 18.16 -10.68
CA ARG A 137 9.92 17.70 -11.86
C ARG A 137 9.01 16.53 -11.51
N VAL A 138 7.85 16.48 -12.15
CA VAL A 138 6.95 15.32 -12.14
C VAL A 138 6.74 14.86 -13.59
N ARG A 139 6.97 13.56 -13.84
CA ARG A 139 6.66 12.90 -15.10
C ARG A 139 5.52 11.90 -14.85
N THR A 140 4.50 11.97 -15.67
CA THR A 140 3.26 11.20 -15.51
C THR A 140 3.19 10.10 -16.56
N ILE A 141 2.83 8.90 -16.15
CA ILE A 141 2.53 7.77 -17.05
C ILE A 141 1.14 7.23 -16.66
N PRO A 142 0.11 7.43 -17.50
CA PRO A 142 -1.20 6.84 -17.26
C PRO A 142 -1.12 5.31 -17.24
N ILE A 143 -1.78 4.68 -16.29
CA ILE A 143 -1.91 3.22 -16.23
C ILE A 143 -3.18 2.83 -16.99
N HIS A 144 -2.98 2.25 -18.17
CA HIS A 144 -4.09 1.85 -19.03
C HIS A 144 -4.87 0.64 -18.47
N ARG A 145 -4.16 -0.32 -17.86
CA ARG A 145 -4.77 -1.55 -17.33
C ARG A 145 -3.99 -2.08 -16.14
N VAL A 146 -4.71 -2.49 -15.12
CA VAL A 146 -4.17 -3.25 -13.99
C VAL A 146 -4.41 -4.73 -14.25
N HIS A 147 -3.36 -5.52 -14.44
CA HIS A 147 -3.45 -6.96 -14.70
C HIS A 147 -3.46 -7.77 -13.40
N LYS A 148 -2.88 -7.25 -12.33
CA LYS A 148 -2.84 -7.89 -11.02
C LYS A 148 -2.78 -6.82 -9.93
N GLU A 149 -3.64 -6.98 -8.95
CA GLU A 149 -3.67 -6.14 -7.77
C GLU A 149 -3.72 -7.05 -6.53
N ARG A 150 -2.61 -7.12 -5.82
CA ARG A 150 -2.50 -7.86 -4.56
C ARG A 150 -1.66 -7.05 -3.59
N PRO A 151 -2.27 -6.38 -2.61
CA PRO A 151 -1.53 -5.58 -1.63
C PRO A 151 -0.90 -6.43 -0.51
N ASN A 152 -0.99 -7.76 -0.59
CA ASN A 152 -0.44 -8.65 0.42
C ASN A 152 1.09 -8.69 0.35
N HIS A 153 1.75 -8.57 1.48
CA HIS A 153 3.20 -8.69 1.61
C HIS A 153 3.57 -10.05 2.23
N PRO A 154 4.55 -10.79 1.66
CA PRO A 154 5.05 -12.00 2.30
C PRO A 154 5.74 -11.65 3.62
N VAL A 155 5.24 -12.20 4.73
CA VAL A 155 5.77 -11.97 6.09
C VAL A 155 6.55 -13.19 6.59
N GLY A 156 7.05 -14.03 5.71
CA GLY A 156 7.80 -15.24 6.04
C GLY A 156 7.81 -16.22 4.89
N PRO A 157 8.35 -17.46 5.06
CA PRO A 157 8.38 -18.44 3.98
C PRO A 157 6.96 -18.75 3.53
N ALA A 158 6.69 -18.43 2.29
CA ALA A 158 5.48 -18.70 1.52
C ALA A 158 4.15 -18.41 2.24
N LEU A 159 3.50 -17.29 1.89
CA LEU A 159 2.03 -17.25 1.95
C LEU A 159 1.52 -18.46 1.17
N ALA A 160 0.93 -19.43 1.87
CA ALA A 160 0.07 -20.40 1.22
C ALA A 160 -0.88 -19.62 0.30
N ALA A 161 -1.03 -20.05 -0.94
CA ALA A 161 -1.77 -19.33 -1.96
C ALA A 161 -3.09 -18.78 -1.39
N VAL A 162 -3.22 -17.46 -1.34
CA VAL A 162 -4.51 -16.84 -1.03
C VAL A 162 -5.44 -17.34 -2.12
N PRO A 163 -6.56 -18.02 -1.82
CA PRO A 163 -7.50 -18.45 -2.82
C PRO A 163 -7.85 -17.25 -3.69
N GLU A 164 -7.79 -17.41 -5.01
CA GLU A 164 -8.31 -16.39 -5.92
C GLU A 164 -9.75 -16.13 -5.50
N LEU A 165 -10.03 -14.93 -5.02
CA LEU A 165 -11.38 -14.48 -4.75
C LEU A 165 -12.11 -14.52 -6.09
N GLY A 166 -12.93 -15.55 -6.27
CA GLY A 166 -13.64 -16.03 -7.42
C GLY A 166 -13.76 -15.09 -8.64
N ALA A 167 -13.50 -15.71 -9.78
CA ALA A 167 -13.81 -15.14 -11.09
C ALA A 167 -15.30 -14.79 -11.22
#